data_5ef073cfdc0d0386ae3975244d051255
#
_entry.id   5ef073cfdc0d0386ae3975244d051255
#
_cell.length_a   1.000
_cell.length_b   1.000
_cell.length_c   1.000
_cell.angle_alpha   90.00
_cell.angle_beta   90.00
_cell.angle_gamma   90.00
#
_symmetry.space_group_name_H-M   'P 1'
#
loop_
_entity.id
_entity.type
_entity.pdbx_description
1 polymer ?
#
loop_
_entity_poly.entity_id
_entity_poly.type
_entity_poly.pdbx_seq_one_letter_code
_entity_poly.pdbx_strand_id
1 'polypeptide(L)'
;QTFYFGEIGIGTPPQPFLVLFDTGSANLWVPSGSCQSPACGDHARFNQSLSSTFVGIGESYTLSYGFGDVAVVLGCDTVTIQSITLRHQEFGLSLDEPSSPFSYLGFDGILGLAYPGIAIGGFPTLLQNLLGQQQLSEPLFSFFFSR
;
A
#
# COMPACT_ATOMS: atom_id res chain seq x y z
N GLN A 1 -18.82 -9.40 -7.06
CA GLN A 1 -18.02 -9.15 -5.85
C GLN A 1 -17.74 -7.66 -5.76
N THR A 2 -18.09 -7.03 -4.65
CA THR A 2 -17.92 -5.58 -4.45
C THR A 2 -16.71 -5.33 -3.57
N PHE A 3 -15.79 -4.49 -4.05
CA PHE A 3 -14.64 -4.03 -3.27
C PHE A 3 -14.85 -2.59 -2.83
N TYR A 4 -14.34 -2.24 -1.66
CA TYR A 4 -14.33 -0.87 -1.16
C TYR A 4 -12.90 -0.36 -1.14
N PHE A 5 -12.67 0.76 -1.82
CA PHE A 5 -11.34 1.40 -1.85
C PHE A 5 -11.42 2.82 -1.34
N GLY A 6 -10.28 3.29 -0.88
CA GLY A 6 -10.10 4.67 -0.49
C GLY A 6 -8.82 5.25 -1.05
N GLU A 7 -8.77 6.56 -1.12
CA GLU A 7 -7.57 7.27 -1.59
C GLU A 7 -6.60 7.50 -0.44
N ILE A 8 -5.33 7.20 -0.70
CA ILE A 8 -4.21 7.58 0.16
C ILE A 8 -3.20 8.36 -0.68
N GLY A 9 -2.34 9.13 -0.01
CA GLY A 9 -1.20 9.79 -0.65
C GLY A 9 0.10 9.16 -0.17
N ILE A 10 1.08 9.01 -1.07
CA ILE A 10 2.43 8.54 -0.72
C ILE A 10 3.43 9.53 -1.28
N GLY A 11 4.37 9.94 -0.44
CA GLY A 11 5.45 10.84 -0.83
C GLY A 11 5.21 12.29 -0.45
N THR A 12 6.20 13.12 -0.76
CA THR A 12 6.18 14.57 -0.54
C THR A 12 6.61 15.27 -1.84
N PRO A 13 5.69 15.93 -2.55
CA PRO A 13 4.25 16.03 -2.29
C PRO A 13 3.52 14.69 -2.48
N PRO A 14 2.33 14.52 -1.87
CA PRO A 14 1.62 13.25 -1.95
C PRO A 14 1.21 12.87 -3.38
N GLN A 15 1.50 11.63 -3.75
CA GLN A 15 1.00 11.02 -4.98
C GLN A 15 -0.23 10.19 -4.64
N PRO A 16 -1.38 10.39 -5.32
CA PRO A 16 -2.62 9.72 -4.95
C PRO A 16 -2.72 8.30 -5.48
N PHE A 17 -3.22 7.40 -4.64
CA PHE A 17 -3.49 6.00 -4.99
C PHE A 17 -4.84 5.57 -4.43
N LEU A 18 -5.61 4.84 -5.22
CA LEU A 18 -6.77 4.11 -4.72
C LEU A 18 -6.32 2.75 -4.23
N VAL A 19 -6.54 2.48 -2.96
CA VAL A 19 -6.13 1.20 -2.34
C VAL A 19 -7.32 0.46 -1.79
N LEU A 20 -7.24 -0.87 -1.88
CA LEU A 20 -8.17 -1.77 -1.21
C LEU A 20 -7.78 -1.86 0.26
N PHE A 21 -8.72 -1.60 1.17
CA PHE A 21 -8.54 -1.83 2.60
C PHE A 21 -8.82 -3.30 2.91
N ASP A 22 -7.77 -4.05 3.23
CA ASP A 22 -7.83 -5.50 3.31
C ASP A 22 -7.52 -6.01 4.73
N THR A 23 -8.53 -6.53 5.40
CA THR A 23 -8.37 -7.14 6.73
C THR A 23 -7.71 -8.52 6.71
N GLY A 24 -7.53 -9.10 5.52
CA GLY A 24 -6.92 -10.41 5.32
C GLY A 24 -5.41 -10.38 5.07
N SER A 25 -4.81 -9.20 4.96
CA SER A 25 -3.37 -9.03 4.75
C SER A 25 -2.82 -7.88 5.60
N ALA A 26 -1.49 -7.81 5.73
CA ALA A 26 -0.84 -6.86 6.63
C ALA A 26 0.19 -5.95 5.96
N ASN A 27 0.31 -5.99 4.64
CA ASN A 27 1.28 -5.18 3.90
C ASN A 27 0.59 -4.08 3.09
N LEU A 28 1.24 -2.93 2.99
CA LEU A 28 0.88 -1.86 2.06
C LEU A 28 1.77 -1.96 0.83
N TRP A 29 1.17 -1.92 -0.36
CA TRP A 29 1.92 -1.80 -1.60
C TRP A 29 1.14 -1.02 -2.66
N VAL A 30 1.87 -0.37 -3.54
CA VAL A 30 1.35 0.34 -4.74
C VAL A 30 2.26 0.02 -5.93
N PRO A 31 1.80 0.23 -7.17
CA PRO A 31 2.64 0.00 -8.34
C PRO A 31 3.85 0.93 -8.37
N SER A 32 5.02 0.35 -8.68
CA SER A 32 6.24 1.10 -8.95
C SER A 32 6.16 1.80 -10.30
N GLY A 33 6.81 2.95 -10.42
CA GLY A 33 7.02 3.62 -11.70
C GLY A 33 7.83 2.78 -12.69
N SER A 34 8.59 1.81 -12.21
CA SER A 34 9.36 0.86 -13.04
C SER A 34 8.62 -0.42 -13.37
N CYS A 35 7.40 -0.61 -12.87
CA CYS A 35 6.60 -1.79 -13.18
C CYS A 35 6.22 -1.79 -14.66
N GLN A 36 6.50 -2.90 -15.35
CA GLN A 36 6.25 -3.03 -16.79
C GLN A 36 5.21 -4.07 -17.15
N SER A 37 4.63 -4.74 -16.16
CA SER A 37 3.54 -5.66 -16.45
C SER A 37 2.30 -4.90 -16.94
N PRO A 38 1.47 -5.50 -17.82
CA PRO A 38 0.28 -4.83 -18.37
C PRO A 38 -0.67 -4.30 -17.30
N ALA A 39 -0.79 -5.02 -16.16
CA ALA A 39 -1.63 -4.60 -15.05
C ALA A 39 -1.22 -3.24 -14.47
N CYS A 40 0.06 -2.94 -14.44
CA CYS A 40 0.56 -1.66 -13.93
C CYS A 40 0.24 -0.49 -14.87
N GLY A 41 0.09 -0.74 -16.16
CA GLY A 41 -0.17 0.29 -17.16
C GLY A 41 -1.52 0.97 -17.00
N ASP A 42 -2.48 0.28 -16.40
CA ASP A 42 -3.84 0.78 -16.22
C ASP A 42 -4.05 1.44 -14.84
N HIS A 43 -3.01 1.51 -14.02
CA HIS A 43 -3.07 2.03 -12.66
C HIS A 43 -2.10 3.17 -12.43
N ALA A 44 -2.33 3.95 -11.36
CA ALA A 44 -1.38 4.93 -10.88
C ALA A 44 -0.10 4.23 -10.41
N ARG A 45 1.05 4.80 -10.73
CA ARG A 45 2.38 4.27 -10.39
C ARG A 45 3.16 5.30 -9.59
N PHE A 46 3.84 4.84 -8.56
CA PHE A 46 4.65 5.70 -7.71
C PHE A 46 5.95 6.11 -8.40
N ASN A 47 6.16 7.41 -8.53
CA ASN A 47 7.41 7.97 -9.04
C ASN A 47 8.29 8.44 -7.87
N GLN A 48 9.27 7.62 -7.51
CA GLN A 48 10.16 7.92 -6.38
C GLN A 48 11.00 9.18 -6.59
N SER A 49 11.29 9.56 -7.82
CA SER A 49 12.09 10.76 -8.11
C SER A 49 11.33 12.06 -7.86
N LEU A 50 10.01 12.00 -7.74
CA LEU A 50 9.17 13.16 -7.42
C LEU A 50 8.90 13.33 -5.92
N SER A 51 9.38 12.42 -5.08
CA SER A 51 9.22 12.52 -3.63
C SER A 51 10.52 12.90 -2.95
N SER A 52 10.51 14.01 -2.21
CA SER A 52 11.68 14.48 -1.47
C SER A 52 11.97 13.66 -0.22
N THR A 53 11.03 12.84 0.23
CA THR A 53 11.12 12.04 1.47
C THR A 53 11.27 10.55 1.22
N PHE A 54 11.34 10.12 -0.04
CA PHE A 54 11.49 8.71 -0.38
C PHE A 54 12.89 8.18 -0.01
N VAL A 55 12.89 6.99 0.59
CA VAL A 55 14.11 6.23 0.87
C VAL A 55 13.92 4.81 0.35
N GLY A 56 14.80 4.38 -0.54
CA GLY A 56 14.81 2.99 -1.01
C GLY A 56 15.44 2.08 0.03
N ILE A 57 14.79 0.95 0.32
CA ILE A 57 15.31 -0.08 1.23
C ILE A 57 16.03 -1.17 0.43
N GLY A 58 15.54 -1.49 -0.75
CA GLY A 58 16.21 -2.40 -1.69
C GLY A 58 15.95 -3.89 -1.47
N GLU A 59 15.25 -4.27 -0.40
CA GLU A 59 14.85 -5.65 -0.17
C GLU A 59 13.62 -6.00 -1.02
N SER A 60 13.60 -7.21 -1.56
CA SER A 60 12.52 -7.70 -2.42
C SER A 60 11.77 -8.84 -1.75
N TYR A 61 10.45 -8.84 -1.91
CA TYR A 61 9.56 -9.87 -1.38
C TYR A 61 8.49 -10.23 -2.39
N THR A 62 7.90 -11.40 -2.22
CA THR A 62 6.70 -11.83 -2.94
C THR A 62 5.54 -11.85 -1.97
N LEU A 63 4.49 -11.09 -2.29
CA LEU A 63 3.25 -11.07 -1.52
C LEU A 63 2.24 -11.99 -2.19
N SER A 64 1.74 -12.98 -1.45
CA SER A 64 0.82 -13.98 -1.98
C SER A 64 -0.60 -13.69 -1.52
N TYR A 65 -1.50 -13.60 -2.49
CA TYR A 65 -2.95 -13.42 -2.28
C TYR A 65 -3.71 -14.58 -2.90
N GLY A 66 -4.98 -14.74 -2.55
CA GLY A 66 -5.81 -15.79 -3.13
C GLY A 66 -5.96 -15.71 -4.65
N PHE A 67 -5.72 -14.57 -5.25
CA PHE A 67 -5.83 -14.32 -6.68
C PHE A 67 -4.48 -14.25 -7.42
N GLY A 68 -3.36 -14.41 -6.72
CA GLY A 68 -2.03 -14.40 -7.33
C GLY A 68 -0.96 -13.74 -6.47
N ASP A 69 0.26 -13.75 -6.99
CA ASP A 69 1.44 -13.23 -6.30
C ASP A 69 1.86 -11.87 -6.88
N VAL A 70 2.33 -11.00 -6.01
CA VAL A 70 2.86 -9.68 -6.38
C VAL A 70 4.30 -9.58 -5.92
N ALA A 71 5.22 -9.34 -6.85
CA ALA A 71 6.63 -9.11 -6.54
C ALA A 71 6.83 -7.63 -6.22
N VAL A 72 7.40 -7.34 -5.05
CA VAL A 72 7.61 -5.98 -4.57
C VAL A 72 9.06 -5.76 -4.15
N VAL A 73 9.52 -4.50 -4.28
CA VAL A 73 10.72 -4.00 -3.64
C VAL A 73 10.31 -2.98 -2.57
N LEU A 74 10.99 -3.00 -1.44
CA LEU A 74 10.65 -2.12 -0.33
C LEU A 74 11.17 -0.71 -0.50
N GLY A 75 10.33 0.23 -0.13
CA GLY A 75 10.67 1.63 0.06
C GLY A 75 10.07 2.15 1.35
N CYS A 76 10.45 3.37 1.71
CA CYS A 76 9.97 4.07 2.90
C CYS A 76 9.64 5.50 2.52
N ASP A 77 8.48 5.97 2.90
CA ASP A 77 8.06 7.34 2.62
C ASP A 77 6.92 7.78 3.55
N THR A 78 6.51 9.01 3.40
CA THR A 78 5.37 9.60 4.11
C THR A 78 4.07 9.10 3.48
N VAL A 79 3.15 8.62 4.30
CA VAL A 79 1.80 8.22 3.87
C VAL A 79 0.77 9.15 4.48
N THR A 80 -0.12 9.67 3.65
CA THR A 80 -1.19 10.58 4.05
C THR A 80 -2.54 9.91 3.83
N ILE A 81 -3.34 9.83 4.88
CA ILE A 81 -4.72 9.33 4.82
C ILE A 81 -5.62 10.44 5.35
N GLN A 82 -6.31 11.14 4.44
CA GLN A 82 -7.05 12.36 4.75
C GLN A 82 -6.19 13.37 5.54
N SER A 83 -6.52 13.68 6.78
CA SER A 83 -5.75 14.59 7.63
C SER A 83 -4.62 13.92 8.42
N ILE A 84 -4.49 12.60 8.34
CA ILE A 84 -3.48 11.84 9.07
C ILE A 84 -2.21 11.76 8.22
N THR A 85 -1.08 12.12 8.80
CA THR A 85 0.24 12.02 8.15
C THR A 85 1.11 11.04 8.94
N LEU A 86 1.57 9.99 8.26
CA LEU A 86 2.50 9.01 8.80
C LEU A 86 3.87 9.18 8.16
N ARG A 87 4.89 9.40 8.97
CA ARG A 87 6.26 9.49 8.50
C ARG A 87 6.94 8.13 8.57
N HIS A 88 7.86 7.89 7.63
CA HIS A 88 8.71 6.68 7.61
C HIS A 88 7.90 5.39 7.60
N GLN A 89 6.84 5.34 6.78
CA GLN A 89 6.10 4.10 6.54
C GLN A 89 6.80 3.27 5.49
N GLU A 90 7.17 2.06 5.83
CA GLU A 90 7.65 1.07 4.87
C GLU A 90 6.49 0.51 4.06
N PHE A 91 6.72 0.34 2.76
CA PHE A 91 5.72 -0.19 1.84
C PHE A 91 6.39 -0.90 0.66
N GLY A 92 5.63 -1.73 -0.02
CA GLY A 92 6.08 -2.40 -1.23
C GLY A 92 5.79 -1.58 -2.48
N LEU A 93 6.71 -1.63 -3.41
CA LEU A 93 6.56 -1.10 -4.77
C LEU A 93 6.51 -2.30 -5.71
N SER A 94 5.37 -2.54 -6.36
CA SER A 94 5.24 -3.70 -7.23
C SER A 94 6.10 -3.55 -8.47
N LEU A 95 6.85 -4.60 -8.78
CA LEU A 95 7.66 -4.71 -9.99
C LEU A 95 6.94 -5.52 -11.06
N ASP A 96 6.09 -6.43 -10.62
CA ASP A 96 5.32 -7.30 -11.49
C ASP A 96 4.00 -7.66 -10.80
N GLU A 97 2.92 -7.60 -11.55
CA GLU A 97 1.58 -7.92 -11.11
C GLU A 97 0.94 -8.89 -12.09
N PRO A 98 0.21 -9.93 -11.60
CA PRO A 98 -0.55 -10.79 -12.50
C PRO A 98 -1.61 -9.99 -13.25
N SER A 99 -1.70 -10.19 -14.57
CA SER A 99 -2.68 -9.48 -15.41
C SER A 99 -4.11 -9.76 -14.98
N SER A 100 -4.41 -10.98 -14.57
CA SER A 100 -5.71 -11.33 -13.99
C SER A 100 -5.52 -11.61 -12.50
N PRO A 101 -6.25 -10.95 -11.60
CA PRO A 101 -7.36 -10.02 -11.89
C PRO A 101 -6.96 -8.53 -11.91
N PHE A 102 -5.68 -8.16 -11.68
CA PHE A 102 -5.29 -6.77 -11.42
C PHE A 102 -5.62 -5.81 -12.56
N SER A 103 -5.56 -6.24 -13.82
CA SER A 103 -5.94 -5.39 -14.95
C SER A 103 -7.40 -4.95 -14.95
N TYR A 104 -8.24 -5.65 -14.21
CA TYR A 104 -9.69 -5.41 -14.17
C TYR A 104 -10.17 -4.79 -12.87
N LEU A 105 -9.30 -4.72 -11.85
CA LEU A 105 -9.64 -4.17 -10.55
C LEU A 105 -9.47 -2.65 -10.57
N GLY A 106 -10.41 -1.95 -9.94
CA GLY A 106 -10.42 -0.49 -9.91
C GLY A 106 -9.49 0.15 -8.90
N PHE A 107 -8.70 -0.63 -8.16
CA PHE A 107 -7.74 -0.12 -7.18
C PHE A 107 -6.31 -0.29 -7.67
N ASP A 108 -5.43 0.60 -7.21
CA ASP A 108 -4.02 0.62 -7.63
C ASP A 108 -3.16 -0.33 -6.79
N GLY A 109 -3.46 -0.43 -5.50
CA GLY A 109 -2.71 -1.23 -4.55
C GLY A 109 -3.56 -1.73 -3.40
N ILE A 110 -2.90 -2.34 -2.41
CA ILE A 110 -3.58 -2.92 -1.24
C ILE A 110 -2.98 -2.34 0.03
N LEU A 111 -3.85 -1.95 0.96
CA LEU A 111 -3.48 -1.54 2.31
C LEU A 111 -3.96 -2.61 3.29
N GLY A 112 -3.00 -3.37 3.82
CA GLY A 112 -3.30 -4.43 4.76
C GLY A 112 -3.61 -3.90 6.15
N LEU A 113 -4.66 -4.43 6.77
CA LEU A 113 -5.13 -4.05 8.10
C LEU A 113 -5.04 -5.19 9.12
N ALA A 114 -4.50 -6.35 8.71
CA ALA A 114 -4.31 -7.49 9.60
C ALA A 114 -3.18 -7.24 10.60
N TYR A 115 -3.08 -8.11 11.58
CA TYR A 115 -2.04 -8.04 12.60
C TYR A 115 -0.63 -8.27 12.05
N PRO A 116 0.40 -7.73 12.73
CA PRO A 116 1.77 -7.81 12.26
C PRO A 116 2.32 -9.22 12.04
N GLY A 117 1.73 -10.21 12.71
CA GLY A 117 2.19 -11.61 12.61
C GLY A 117 2.17 -12.20 11.23
N ILE A 118 1.36 -11.65 10.31
CA ILE A 118 1.32 -12.11 8.91
C ILE A 118 1.93 -11.10 7.94
N ALA A 119 2.56 -10.04 8.45
CA ALA A 119 3.28 -9.08 7.60
C ALA A 119 4.54 -9.73 7.02
N ILE A 120 4.65 -9.68 5.69
CA ILE A 120 5.84 -10.18 5.00
C ILE A 120 6.95 -9.13 5.13
N GLY A 121 8.17 -9.58 5.43
CA GLY A 121 9.33 -8.70 5.58
C GLY A 121 9.56 -8.18 7.00
N GLY A 122 8.61 -8.37 7.92
CA GLY A 122 8.78 -8.01 9.33
C GLY A 122 8.81 -6.52 9.63
N PHE A 123 8.48 -5.65 8.67
CA PHE A 123 8.40 -4.21 8.91
C PHE A 123 7.07 -3.83 9.55
N PRO A 124 7.01 -2.69 10.26
CA PRO A 124 5.80 -2.28 10.95
C PRO A 124 4.62 -2.09 10.01
N THR A 125 3.46 -2.57 10.43
CA THR A 125 2.20 -2.32 9.69
C THR A 125 1.83 -0.85 9.80
N LEU A 126 0.95 -0.41 8.89
CA LEU A 126 0.44 0.95 8.92
C LEU A 126 -0.22 1.26 10.27
N LEU A 127 -0.99 0.32 10.81
CA LEU A 127 -1.68 0.50 12.10
C LEU A 127 -0.71 0.64 13.26
N GLN A 128 0.38 -0.14 13.27
CA GLN A 128 1.43 -0.01 14.28
C GLN A 128 2.08 1.37 14.24
N ASN A 129 2.35 1.90 13.06
CA ASN A 129 2.92 3.23 12.91
C ASN A 129 1.94 4.33 13.31
N LEU A 130 0.65 4.17 12.99
CA LEU A 130 -0.39 5.09 13.45
C LEU A 130 -0.43 5.20 14.98
N LEU A 131 -0.33 4.07 15.67
CA LEU A 131 -0.27 4.02 17.12
C LEU A 131 1.06 4.60 17.65
N GLY A 132 2.19 4.18 17.07
CA GLY A 132 3.51 4.61 17.48
C GLY A 132 3.77 6.11 17.31
N GLN A 133 3.15 6.73 16.31
CA GLN A 133 3.25 8.17 16.05
C GLN A 133 2.10 8.96 16.68
N GLN A 134 1.33 8.34 17.55
CA GLN A 134 0.23 8.98 18.29
C GLN A 134 -0.84 9.62 17.40
N GLN A 135 -1.10 9.03 16.24
CA GLN A 135 -2.11 9.51 15.29
C GLN A 135 -3.50 8.95 15.59
N LEU A 136 -3.60 7.96 16.46
CA LEU A 136 -4.87 7.38 16.89
C LEU A 136 -5.01 7.49 18.41
N SER A 137 -6.21 7.82 18.87
CA SER A 137 -6.54 7.83 20.31
C SER A 137 -6.75 6.42 20.86
N GLU A 138 -7.19 5.48 20.01
CA GLU A 138 -7.45 4.09 20.37
C GLU A 138 -6.98 3.15 19.26
N PRO A 139 -6.54 1.92 19.60
CA PRO A 139 -5.99 0.98 18.61
C PRO A 139 -7.11 0.24 17.87
N LEU A 140 -7.99 0.97 17.21
CA LEU A 140 -9.11 0.38 16.48
C LEU A 140 -9.37 1.12 15.18
N PHE A 141 -9.96 0.41 14.24
CA PHE A 141 -10.56 0.95 13.02
C PHE A 141 -11.95 0.32 12.85
N SER A 142 -12.79 1.00 12.08
CA SER A 142 -14.13 0.49 11.77
C SER A 142 -14.46 0.72 10.30
N PHE A 143 -15.32 -0.13 9.77
CA PHE A 143 -15.87 0.04 8.43
C PHE A 143 -17.34 0.42 8.55
N PHE A 144 -17.70 1.48 7.84
CA PHE A 144 -19.08 1.87 7.65
C PHE A 144 -19.41 1.80 6.16
N PHE A 145 -20.32 0.90 5.80
CA PHE A 145 -20.73 0.73 4.41
C PHE A 145 -22.06 1.42 4.18
N SER A 146 -22.07 2.40 3.28
CA SER A 146 -23.30 3.07 2.84
C SER A 146 -23.68 2.61 1.42
N ARG A 147 -24.96 2.63 1.14
CA ARG A 147 -25.49 2.40 -0.21
C ARG A 147 -25.60 3.70 -0.99
#